data_d294fc6cee5f84413e9cd96ac1ce01bf
#
_entry.id   d294fc6cee5f84413e9cd96ac1ce01bf
#
_cell.length_a   1.000
_cell.length_b   1.000
_cell.length_c   1.000
_cell.angle_alpha   90.00
_cell.angle_beta   90.00
_cell.angle_gamma   90.00
#
_symmetry.space_group_name_H-M   'P 1'
#
loop_
_entity.id
_entity.type
_entity.pdbx_description
1 polymer ?
#
loop_
_entity_poly.entity_id
_entity_poly.type
_entity_poly.pdbx_seq_one_letter_code
_entity_poly.pdbx_strand_id
1 'polypeptide(L)'
;QSLDVDSREAASLRKPLSPSLTISGDEENALLHAGLRSLPPQRAWKLMARLRREGVNNRRTRALIRDYITEHPDLAFHAVKYRRKMAGAMRHAHLHPGGELADFLFSDHKAPFDTPILERYRQARFSKSALRELPFSVAQGLAAKHGISPDELLKSMGNRLTERERLRVAGRSDAVEVRPEKLSLTELAGYVLGVETPRDEIGWLAASARAVLARTGPLPLTGRVAAVLDNSFSSSGSREKRRRPLAVAWGVDQLLRAGLTDHDYRAFWTHPTADGEVPRPRGQTNL
;
A
#
# COMPACT_ATOMS: atom_id res chain seq x y z
N GLN A 1 13.77 6.49 15.65
CA GLN A 1 13.47 7.57 14.70
C GLN A 1 13.40 6.96 13.29
N SER A 2 12.28 6.36 12.94
CA SER A 2 12.02 5.97 11.55
C SER A 2 11.64 7.23 10.79
N LEU A 3 12.62 7.87 10.15
CA LEU A 3 12.33 8.82 9.10
C LEU A 3 11.43 8.12 8.06
N ASP A 4 10.27 8.68 7.83
CA ASP A 4 9.38 8.30 6.75
C ASP A 4 10.19 8.28 5.45
N VAL A 5 10.11 7.17 4.67
CA VAL A 5 10.83 7.06 3.39
C VAL A 5 10.50 8.25 2.50
N ASP A 6 9.22 8.66 2.47
CA ASP A 6 8.78 9.84 1.72
C ASP A 6 9.45 11.14 2.23
N SER A 7 9.79 11.20 3.52
CA SER A 7 10.49 12.36 4.11
C SER A 7 11.96 12.40 3.71
N ARG A 8 12.62 11.23 3.62
CA ARG A 8 14.01 11.15 3.17
C ARG A 8 14.15 11.50 1.70
N GLU A 9 13.24 11.02 0.87
CA GLU A 9 13.20 11.32 -0.56
C GLU A 9 12.91 12.80 -0.81
N ALA A 10 11.95 13.39 -0.09
CA ALA A 10 11.67 14.82 -0.18
C ALA A 10 12.86 15.66 0.30
N ALA A 11 13.58 15.22 1.35
CA ALA A 11 14.78 15.90 1.82
C ALA A 11 15.94 15.84 0.82
N SER A 12 16.11 14.71 0.12
CA SER A 12 17.13 14.56 -0.92
C SER A 12 16.88 15.47 -2.13
N LEU A 13 15.62 15.78 -2.44
CA LEU A 13 15.26 16.71 -3.50
C LEU A 13 15.43 18.19 -3.11
N ARG A 14 15.54 18.49 -1.81
CA ARG A 14 15.73 19.86 -1.31
C ARG A 14 17.19 20.30 -1.27
N LYS A 15 18.10 19.38 -0.98
CA LYS A 15 19.53 19.65 -0.79
C LYS A 15 20.33 18.88 -1.84
N PRO A 16 21.42 19.44 -2.37
CA PRO A 16 22.43 18.61 -2.99
C PRO A 16 22.86 17.55 -1.95
N LEU A 17 23.09 16.32 -2.38
CA LEU A 17 23.63 15.30 -1.51
C LEU A 17 24.91 15.81 -0.85
N SER A 18 25.09 15.43 0.42
CA SER A 18 26.21 15.90 1.23
C SER A 18 27.55 15.74 0.49
N PRO A 19 28.49 16.69 0.61
CA PRO A 19 29.80 16.60 -0.04
C PRO A 19 30.59 15.33 0.28
N SER A 20 30.18 14.57 1.28
CA SER A 20 30.79 13.28 1.65
C SER A 20 30.39 12.10 0.75
N LEU A 21 29.37 12.25 -0.11
CA LEU A 21 29.01 11.26 -1.12
C LEU A 21 29.72 11.61 -2.43
N THR A 22 30.72 10.83 -2.80
CA THR A 22 31.52 10.94 -4.04
C THR A 22 30.77 10.39 -5.27
N ILE A 23 29.46 10.69 -5.40
CA ILE A 23 28.67 10.33 -6.59
C ILE A 23 28.50 11.57 -7.47
N SER A 24 28.54 11.38 -8.78
CA SER A 24 28.31 12.44 -9.76
C SER A 24 26.84 12.91 -9.71
N GLY A 25 26.58 14.11 -10.23
CA GLY A 25 25.20 14.62 -10.34
C GLY A 25 24.29 13.74 -11.20
N ASP A 26 24.85 13.05 -12.19
CA ASP A 26 24.12 12.13 -13.05
C ASP A 26 23.77 10.82 -12.34
N GLU A 27 24.70 10.27 -11.55
CA GLU A 27 24.44 9.11 -10.69
C GLU A 27 23.39 9.42 -9.64
N GLU A 28 23.44 10.60 -9.02
CA GLU A 28 22.41 11.05 -8.09
C GLU A 28 21.04 11.12 -8.74
N ASN A 29 20.95 11.69 -9.95
CA ASN A 29 19.70 11.75 -10.69
C ASN A 29 19.19 10.33 -11.04
N ALA A 30 20.06 9.44 -11.49
CA ALA A 30 19.69 8.05 -11.80
C ALA A 30 19.13 7.33 -10.56
N LEU A 31 19.75 7.53 -9.39
CA LEU A 31 19.25 6.96 -8.13
C LEU A 31 17.87 7.52 -7.71
N LEU A 32 17.65 8.84 -7.88
CA LEU A 32 16.37 9.46 -7.60
C LEU A 32 15.26 8.94 -8.53
N HIS A 33 15.56 8.79 -9.83
CA HIS A 33 14.64 8.21 -10.81
C HIS A 33 14.33 6.74 -10.47
N ALA A 34 15.34 5.93 -10.19
CA ALA A 34 15.16 4.53 -9.79
C ALA A 34 14.35 4.41 -8.48
N GLY A 35 14.66 5.26 -7.50
CA GLY A 35 13.94 5.34 -6.23
C GLY A 35 12.47 5.68 -6.43
N LEU A 36 12.14 6.71 -7.23
CA LEU A 36 10.75 7.08 -7.51
C LEU A 36 9.98 5.99 -8.26
N ARG A 37 10.62 5.31 -9.22
CA ARG A 37 10.01 4.20 -9.98
C ARG A 37 9.80 2.96 -9.13
N SER A 38 10.65 2.70 -8.14
CA SER A 38 10.48 1.57 -7.22
C SER A 38 9.34 1.75 -6.23
N LEU A 39 8.86 2.99 -6.06
CA LEU A 39 7.73 3.25 -5.17
C LEU A 39 6.42 2.69 -5.75
N PRO A 40 5.56 2.10 -4.92
CA PRO A 40 4.19 1.84 -5.32
C PRO A 40 3.53 3.14 -5.84
N PRO A 41 2.75 3.09 -6.94
CA PRO A 41 2.19 4.29 -7.58
C PRO A 41 1.49 5.25 -6.62
N GLN A 42 0.75 4.71 -5.65
CA GLN A 42 0.09 5.52 -4.63
C GLN A 42 1.07 6.38 -3.82
N ARG A 43 2.27 5.85 -3.52
CA ARG A 43 3.32 6.55 -2.78
C ARG A 43 4.01 7.59 -3.66
N ALA A 44 4.32 7.24 -4.91
CA ALA A 44 4.88 8.19 -5.86
C ALA A 44 3.98 9.42 -6.03
N TRP A 45 2.68 9.23 -6.25
CA TRP A 45 1.71 10.35 -6.35
C TRP A 45 1.58 11.13 -5.02
N LYS A 46 1.72 10.48 -3.88
CA LYS A 46 1.70 11.14 -2.56
C LYS A 46 2.96 11.98 -2.35
N LEU A 47 4.13 11.46 -2.74
CA LEU A 47 5.41 12.18 -2.68
C LEU A 47 5.37 13.44 -3.54
N MET A 48 4.93 13.35 -4.80
CA MET A 48 4.80 14.52 -5.69
C MET A 48 3.84 15.57 -5.11
N ALA A 49 2.72 15.14 -4.53
CA ALA A 49 1.76 16.04 -3.88
C ALA A 49 2.38 16.72 -2.64
N ARG A 50 3.28 16.02 -1.93
CA ARG A 50 4.02 16.57 -0.80
C ARG A 50 5.04 17.59 -1.24
N LEU A 51 5.87 17.27 -2.25
CA LEU A 51 6.84 18.22 -2.83
C LEU A 51 6.16 19.53 -3.25
N ARG A 52 5.00 19.43 -3.90
CA ARG A 52 4.21 20.62 -4.26
C ARG A 52 3.78 21.43 -3.04
N ARG A 53 3.24 20.79 -2.02
CA ARG A 53 2.78 21.45 -0.78
C ARG A 53 3.91 22.14 -0.04
N GLU A 54 5.10 21.55 -0.06
CA GLU A 54 6.29 22.08 0.58
C GLU A 54 7.05 23.11 -0.27
N GLY A 55 6.54 23.44 -1.45
CA GLY A 55 7.14 24.43 -2.34
C GLY A 55 8.45 23.99 -3.00
N VAL A 56 8.76 22.69 -3.00
CA VAL A 56 9.97 22.15 -3.63
C VAL A 56 9.79 22.13 -5.15
N ASN A 57 10.16 23.22 -5.83
CA ASN A 57 9.94 23.41 -7.27
C ASN A 57 11.22 23.87 -7.97
N ASN A 58 12.23 23.02 -8.02
CA ASN A 58 13.47 23.25 -8.78
C ASN A 58 13.46 22.49 -10.12
N ARG A 59 14.45 22.74 -10.97
CA ARG A 59 14.60 22.09 -12.28
C ARG A 59 14.64 20.56 -12.18
N ARG A 60 15.37 20.02 -11.18
CA ARG A 60 15.49 18.58 -10.93
C ARG A 60 14.14 17.96 -10.58
N THR A 61 13.42 18.54 -9.63
CA THR A 61 12.08 18.06 -9.21
C THR A 61 11.11 18.02 -10.39
N ARG A 62 11.10 19.07 -11.22
CA ARG A 62 10.24 19.13 -12.40
C ARG A 62 10.61 18.06 -13.44
N ALA A 63 11.90 17.83 -13.69
CA ALA A 63 12.36 16.79 -14.60
C ALA A 63 11.93 15.41 -14.09
N LEU A 64 12.21 15.09 -12.83
CA LEU A 64 11.87 13.82 -12.20
C LEU A 64 10.36 13.50 -12.29
N ILE A 65 9.51 14.49 -12.02
CA ILE A 65 8.05 14.31 -12.11
C ILE A 65 7.62 14.12 -13.58
N ARG A 66 8.22 14.85 -14.50
CA ARG A 66 7.93 14.78 -15.93
C ARG A 66 8.25 13.39 -16.47
N ASP A 67 9.47 12.92 -16.20
CA ASP A 67 9.96 11.62 -16.68
C ASP A 67 9.13 10.46 -16.09
N TYR A 68 8.79 10.52 -14.78
CA TYR A 68 7.90 9.55 -14.17
C TYR A 68 6.54 9.49 -14.87
N ILE A 69 5.95 10.64 -15.22
CA ILE A 69 4.64 10.70 -15.87
C ILE A 69 4.73 10.22 -17.33
N THR A 70 5.75 10.69 -18.07
CA THR A 70 5.91 10.37 -19.49
C THR A 70 6.18 8.87 -19.73
N GLU A 71 6.92 8.25 -18.85
CA GLU A 71 7.28 6.83 -18.95
C GLU A 71 6.28 5.88 -18.27
N HIS A 72 5.23 6.43 -17.66
CA HIS A 72 4.26 5.60 -16.94
C HIS A 72 3.38 4.79 -17.90
N PRO A 73 3.32 3.45 -17.77
CA PRO A 73 2.67 2.59 -18.75
C PRO A 73 1.16 2.74 -18.82
N ASP A 74 0.50 3.14 -17.72
CA ASP A 74 -0.97 3.22 -17.63
C ASP A 74 -1.43 4.54 -17.02
N LEU A 75 -1.21 5.62 -17.76
CA LEU A 75 -1.59 6.96 -17.33
C LEU A 75 -3.09 7.15 -17.21
N ALA A 76 -3.88 6.55 -18.10
CA ALA A 76 -5.34 6.69 -18.07
C ALA A 76 -5.95 6.10 -16.81
N PHE A 77 -5.51 4.90 -16.41
CA PHE A 77 -5.93 4.28 -15.15
C PHE A 77 -5.52 5.12 -13.93
N HIS A 78 -4.29 5.65 -13.95
CA HIS A 78 -3.80 6.51 -12.87
C HIS A 78 -4.50 7.87 -12.82
N ALA A 79 -4.88 8.42 -13.97
CA ALA A 79 -5.69 9.62 -14.03
C ALA A 79 -7.03 9.43 -13.33
N VAL A 80 -7.69 8.30 -13.56
CA VAL A 80 -8.95 7.97 -12.87
C VAL A 80 -8.72 7.76 -11.37
N LYS A 81 -7.72 6.98 -10.99
CA LYS A 81 -7.48 6.58 -9.59
C LYS A 81 -6.88 7.69 -8.73
N TYR A 82 -6.03 8.53 -9.28
CA TYR A 82 -5.26 9.56 -8.57
C TYR A 82 -5.47 10.97 -9.14
N ARG A 83 -6.59 11.23 -9.78
CA ARG A 83 -6.91 12.42 -10.56
C ARG A 83 -6.38 13.73 -9.98
N ARG A 84 -6.76 14.05 -8.73
CA ARG A 84 -6.36 15.32 -8.09
C ARG A 84 -4.84 15.42 -7.89
N LYS A 85 -4.20 14.32 -7.52
CA LYS A 85 -2.74 14.28 -7.28
C LYS A 85 -1.99 14.39 -8.60
N MET A 86 -2.43 13.66 -9.62
CA MET A 86 -1.84 13.67 -10.96
C MET A 86 -1.96 15.06 -11.61
N ALA A 87 -3.13 15.65 -11.62
CA ALA A 87 -3.33 17.01 -12.10
C ALA A 87 -2.46 18.03 -11.34
N GLY A 88 -2.31 17.85 -10.02
CA GLY A 88 -1.43 18.65 -9.19
C GLY A 88 0.05 18.49 -9.53
N ALA A 89 0.51 17.26 -9.77
CA ALA A 89 1.89 16.96 -10.15
C ALA A 89 2.22 17.55 -11.53
N MET A 90 1.32 17.40 -12.51
CA MET A 90 1.50 17.96 -13.84
C MET A 90 1.62 19.49 -13.81
N ARG A 91 0.73 20.19 -13.08
CA ARG A 91 0.86 21.65 -12.89
C ARG A 91 2.18 22.02 -12.23
N HIS A 92 2.61 21.28 -11.23
CA HIS A 92 3.86 21.52 -10.52
C HIS A 92 5.11 21.34 -11.41
N ALA A 93 5.07 20.36 -12.32
CA ALA A 93 6.15 20.10 -13.29
C ALA A 93 6.06 20.94 -14.56
N HIS A 94 5.05 21.82 -14.68
CA HIS A 94 4.74 22.55 -15.92
C HIS A 94 4.58 21.60 -17.11
N LEU A 95 3.96 20.42 -16.88
CA LEU A 95 3.66 19.44 -17.90
C LEU A 95 2.22 19.61 -18.38
N HIS A 96 2.07 19.87 -19.66
CA HIS A 96 0.78 19.94 -20.32
C HIS A 96 0.59 18.68 -21.17
N PRO A 97 -0.16 17.68 -20.70
CA PRO A 97 -0.50 16.53 -21.53
C PRO A 97 -1.39 17.02 -22.69
N GLY A 98 -1.25 16.40 -23.84
CA GLY A 98 -2.16 16.62 -24.95
C GLY A 98 -3.40 15.74 -24.88
N GLY A 99 -4.38 16.01 -25.77
CA GLY A 99 -5.52 15.12 -26.03
C GLY A 99 -6.41 14.86 -24.84
N GLU A 100 -7.05 13.69 -24.83
CA GLU A 100 -8.05 13.30 -23.85
C GLU A 100 -7.58 13.34 -22.40
N LEU A 101 -6.29 13.10 -22.14
CA LEU A 101 -5.76 13.15 -20.79
C LEU A 101 -5.81 14.57 -20.21
N ALA A 102 -5.52 15.58 -21.04
CA ALA A 102 -5.66 16.97 -20.65
C ALA A 102 -7.12 17.32 -20.34
N ASP A 103 -8.02 16.94 -21.23
CA ASP A 103 -9.46 17.19 -21.06
C ASP A 103 -9.99 16.49 -19.81
N PHE A 104 -9.59 15.24 -19.57
CA PHE A 104 -9.97 14.50 -18.38
C PHE A 104 -9.49 15.14 -17.09
N LEU A 105 -8.26 15.64 -17.04
CA LEU A 105 -7.66 16.17 -15.82
C LEU A 105 -8.09 17.62 -15.53
N PHE A 106 -8.31 18.42 -16.56
CA PHE A 106 -8.43 19.87 -16.43
C PHE A 106 -9.75 20.47 -16.91
N SER A 107 -10.58 19.69 -17.63
CA SER A 107 -11.89 20.13 -18.11
C SER A 107 -13.06 19.56 -17.30
N ASP A 108 -14.28 19.92 -17.65
CA ASP A 108 -15.52 19.57 -16.95
C ASP A 108 -16.14 18.23 -17.38
N HIS A 109 -15.51 17.49 -18.28
CA HIS A 109 -15.94 16.15 -18.75
C HIS A 109 -17.31 16.10 -19.45
N LYS A 110 -17.61 17.11 -20.24
CA LYS A 110 -18.89 17.13 -21.00
C LYS A 110 -18.85 16.21 -22.22
N ALA A 111 -17.73 16.24 -22.95
CA ALA A 111 -17.53 15.40 -24.13
C ALA A 111 -17.21 13.97 -23.77
N PRO A 112 -17.59 12.97 -24.60
CA PRO A 112 -17.16 11.59 -24.46
C PRO A 112 -15.64 11.45 -24.66
N PHE A 113 -15.06 10.38 -24.13
CA PHE A 113 -13.67 10.00 -24.30
C PHE A 113 -13.57 8.70 -25.11
N ASP A 114 -12.60 8.61 -26.02
CA ASP A 114 -12.28 7.37 -26.75
C ASP A 114 -11.57 6.36 -25.84
N THR A 115 -10.79 6.85 -24.86
CA THR A 115 -10.12 5.98 -23.88
C THR A 115 -11.14 5.35 -22.92
N PRO A 116 -11.29 4.01 -22.93
CA PRO A 116 -12.41 3.34 -22.25
C PRO A 116 -12.52 3.65 -20.75
N ILE A 117 -11.40 3.69 -20.02
CA ILE A 117 -11.44 3.94 -18.58
C ILE A 117 -11.81 5.38 -18.23
N LEU A 118 -11.44 6.35 -19.07
CA LEU A 118 -11.81 7.75 -18.91
C LEU A 118 -13.30 7.96 -19.17
N GLU A 119 -13.81 7.32 -20.24
CA GLU A 119 -15.23 7.35 -20.58
C GLU A 119 -16.09 6.70 -19.49
N ARG A 120 -15.69 5.54 -18.98
CA ARG A 120 -16.39 4.89 -17.85
C ARG A 120 -16.46 5.79 -16.62
N TYR A 121 -15.37 6.50 -16.33
CA TYR A 121 -15.38 7.47 -15.22
C TYR A 121 -16.33 8.64 -15.49
N ARG A 122 -16.36 9.17 -16.72
CA ARG A 122 -17.31 10.21 -17.12
C ARG A 122 -18.76 9.74 -16.95
N GLN A 123 -19.08 8.55 -17.49
CA GLN A 123 -20.42 7.95 -17.37
C GLN A 123 -20.80 7.71 -15.91
N ALA A 124 -19.87 7.22 -15.07
CA ALA A 124 -20.10 6.97 -13.66
C ALA A 124 -20.45 8.22 -12.85
N ARG A 125 -20.19 9.41 -13.36
CA ARG A 125 -20.65 10.66 -12.73
C ARG A 125 -22.15 10.88 -12.88
N PHE A 126 -22.79 10.24 -13.86
CA PHE A 126 -24.21 10.41 -14.21
C PHE A 126 -25.02 9.13 -14.05
N SER A 127 -24.40 7.95 -14.18
CA SER A 127 -25.07 6.66 -14.16
C SER A 127 -24.56 5.74 -13.06
N LYS A 128 -25.48 5.17 -12.28
CA LYS A 128 -25.18 4.17 -11.25
C LYS A 128 -24.55 2.89 -11.83
N SER A 129 -25.00 2.46 -13.01
CA SER A 129 -24.50 1.22 -13.64
C SER A 129 -23.03 1.30 -14.01
N ALA A 130 -22.56 2.44 -14.46
CA ALA A 130 -21.16 2.65 -14.84
C ALA A 130 -20.18 2.61 -13.65
N LEU A 131 -20.65 2.79 -12.41
CA LEU A 131 -19.81 2.67 -11.22
C LEU A 131 -19.17 1.29 -11.10
N ARG A 132 -19.87 0.24 -11.50
CA ARG A 132 -19.39 -1.16 -11.40
C ARG A 132 -18.20 -1.44 -12.31
N GLU A 133 -17.95 -0.58 -13.30
CA GLU A 133 -16.84 -0.72 -14.24
C GLU A 133 -15.57 -0.01 -13.81
N LEU A 134 -15.63 0.76 -12.74
CA LEU A 134 -14.49 1.49 -12.17
C LEU A 134 -13.74 0.66 -11.13
N PRO A 135 -12.46 1.02 -10.85
CA PRO A 135 -11.78 0.49 -9.67
C PRO A 135 -12.60 0.77 -8.39
N PHE A 136 -12.66 -0.21 -7.49
CA PHE A 136 -13.49 -0.13 -6.28
C PHE A 136 -13.30 1.16 -5.49
N SER A 137 -12.05 1.57 -5.28
CA SER A 137 -11.74 2.80 -4.52
C SER A 137 -12.27 4.08 -5.19
N VAL A 138 -12.43 4.08 -6.52
CA VAL A 138 -13.01 5.20 -7.29
C VAL A 138 -14.53 5.13 -7.22
N ALA A 139 -15.10 3.95 -7.43
CA ALA A 139 -16.54 3.72 -7.30
C ALA A 139 -17.04 4.10 -5.90
N GLN A 140 -16.30 3.72 -4.85
CA GLN A 140 -16.60 4.09 -3.46
C GLN A 140 -16.66 5.62 -3.27
N GLY A 141 -15.75 6.37 -3.91
CA GLY A 141 -15.75 7.83 -3.84
C GLY A 141 -16.92 8.49 -4.55
N LEU A 142 -17.55 7.80 -5.51
CA LEU A 142 -18.71 8.30 -6.25
C LEU A 142 -20.04 7.75 -5.74
N ALA A 143 -20.03 6.67 -4.96
CA ALA A 143 -21.23 5.97 -4.50
C ALA A 143 -22.21 6.87 -3.74
N ALA A 144 -21.69 7.70 -2.85
CA ALA A 144 -22.53 8.64 -2.07
C ALA A 144 -23.30 9.63 -2.96
N LYS A 145 -22.72 10.06 -4.08
CA LYS A 145 -23.39 10.94 -5.06
C LYS A 145 -24.63 10.28 -5.67
N HIS A 146 -24.62 8.96 -5.77
CA HIS A 146 -25.71 8.17 -6.34
C HIS A 146 -26.65 7.55 -5.30
N GLY A 147 -26.47 7.90 -4.03
CA GLY A 147 -27.26 7.31 -2.93
C GLY A 147 -27.04 5.81 -2.75
N ILE A 148 -25.86 5.28 -3.16
CA ILE A 148 -25.52 3.87 -3.01
C ILE A 148 -24.83 3.68 -1.67
N SER A 149 -25.37 2.79 -0.84
CA SER A 149 -24.76 2.44 0.44
C SER A 149 -23.46 1.64 0.24
N PRO A 150 -22.53 1.66 1.23
CA PRO A 150 -21.32 0.84 1.17
C PRO A 150 -21.61 -0.65 0.94
N ASP A 151 -22.64 -1.21 1.58
CA ASP A 151 -23.01 -2.62 1.48
C ASP A 151 -23.59 -2.96 0.09
N GLU A 152 -24.42 -2.09 -0.47
CA GLU A 152 -24.94 -2.25 -1.83
C GLU A 152 -23.79 -2.21 -2.85
N LEU A 153 -22.83 -1.31 -2.68
CA LEU A 153 -21.66 -1.24 -3.54
C LEU A 153 -20.81 -2.51 -3.42
N LEU A 154 -20.56 -3.00 -2.21
CA LEU A 154 -19.82 -4.24 -1.97
C LEU A 154 -20.50 -5.46 -2.59
N LYS A 155 -21.81 -5.62 -2.40
CA LYS A 155 -22.59 -6.68 -3.04
C LYS A 155 -22.48 -6.64 -4.57
N SER A 156 -22.50 -5.43 -5.15
CA SER A 156 -22.48 -5.27 -6.61
C SER A 156 -21.09 -5.43 -7.23
N MET A 157 -20.01 -5.25 -6.45
CA MET A 157 -18.61 -5.26 -6.91
C MET A 157 -17.76 -6.37 -6.30
N GLY A 158 -18.31 -7.22 -5.44
CA GLY A 158 -17.57 -8.21 -4.64
C GLY A 158 -16.61 -9.09 -5.46
N ASN A 159 -17.00 -9.47 -6.67
CA ASN A 159 -16.18 -10.30 -7.57
C ASN A 159 -14.98 -9.54 -8.18
N ARG A 160 -14.97 -8.22 -8.14
CA ARG A 160 -13.94 -7.35 -8.75
C ARG A 160 -12.98 -6.75 -7.73
N LEU A 161 -13.20 -7.01 -6.45
CA LEU A 161 -12.32 -6.55 -5.38
C LEU A 161 -10.97 -7.29 -5.45
N THR A 162 -9.88 -6.54 -5.33
CA THR A 162 -8.58 -7.11 -5.05
C THR A 162 -8.56 -7.70 -3.64
N GLU A 163 -7.67 -8.67 -3.37
CA GLU A 163 -7.60 -9.30 -2.04
C GLU A 163 -7.31 -8.28 -0.93
N ARG A 164 -6.53 -7.23 -1.23
CA ARG A 164 -6.30 -6.12 -0.28
C ARG A 164 -7.56 -5.29 -0.02
N GLU A 165 -8.39 -5.11 -1.04
CA GLU A 165 -9.68 -4.42 -0.87
C GLU A 165 -10.65 -5.29 -0.09
N ARG A 166 -10.68 -6.61 -0.34
CA ARG A 166 -11.46 -7.59 0.46
C ARG A 166 -11.06 -7.53 1.93
N LEU A 167 -9.76 -7.60 2.22
CA LEU A 167 -9.26 -7.52 3.59
C LEU A 167 -9.64 -6.19 4.27
N ARG A 168 -9.62 -5.07 3.54
CA ARG A 168 -9.99 -3.76 4.09
C ARG A 168 -11.45 -3.63 4.45
N VAL A 169 -12.33 -4.33 3.75
CA VAL A 169 -13.78 -4.30 3.99
C VAL A 169 -14.27 -5.50 4.82
N ALA A 170 -13.40 -6.48 5.06
CA ALA A 170 -13.67 -7.56 6.01
C ALA A 170 -14.05 -6.98 7.38
N GLY A 171 -15.01 -7.56 8.03
CA GLY A 171 -15.57 -7.05 9.29
C GLY A 171 -16.56 -5.87 9.14
N ARG A 172 -16.77 -5.37 7.92
CA ARG A 172 -17.83 -4.37 7.64
C ARG A 172 -19.03 -4.96 6.93
N SER A 173 -18.87 -6.09 6.27
CA SER A 173 -19.94 -6.76 5.52
C SER A 173 -19.60 -8.22 5.33
N ASP A 174 -20.55 -9.10 5.64
CA ASP A 174 -20.47 -10.55 5.38
C ASP A 174 -20.51 -10.89 3.88
N ALA A 175 -20.72 -9.90 3.03
CA ALA A 175 -20.80 -10.08 1.57
C ALA A 175 -19.43 -10.32 0.90
N VAL A 176 -18.33 -10.23 1.64
CA VAL A 176 -16.97 -10.31 1.07
C VAL A 176 -16.13 -11.34 1.81
N GLU A 177 -15.89 -12.45 1.15
CA GLU A 177 -14.97 -13.48 1.63
C GLU A 177 -13.49 -13.07 1.42
N VAL A 178 -12.69 -13.16 2.48
CA VAL A 178 -11.25 -12.99 2.42
C VAL A 178 -10.60 -14.33 2.05
N ARG A 179 -9.60 -14.27 1.16
CA ARG A 179 -8.80 -15.44 0.75
C ARG A 179 -7.38 -15.30 1.32
N PRO A 180 -7.13 -15.82 2.53
CA PRO A 180 -5.88 -15.60 3.25
C PRO A 180 -4.65 -16.11 2.49
N GLU A 181 -4.81 -17.20 1.74
CA GLU A 181 -3.74 -17.81 0.94
C GLU A 181 -3.20 -16.92 -0.20
N LYS A 182 -3.96 -15.86 -0.56
CA LYS A 182 -3.56 -14.86 -1.58
C LYS A 182 -2.97 -13.60 -1.01
N LEU A 183 -2.91 -13.49 0.31
CA LEU A 183 -2.37 -12.34 1.02
C LEU A 183 -1.02 -12.67 1.64
N SER A 184 -0.17 -11.65 1.83
CA SER A 184 1.08 -11.84 2.56
C SER A 184 0.82 -11.95 4.07
N LEU A 185 1.65 -12.74 4.74
CA LEU A 185 1.60 -12.87 6.21
C LEU A 185 1.66 -11.52 6.92
N THR A 186 2.51 -10.60 6.45
CA THR A 186 2.63 -9.26 7.04
C THR A 186 1.35 -8.43 6.87
N GLU A 187 0.64 -8.56 5.74
CA GLU A 187 -0.63 -7.85 5.52
C GLU A 187 -1.73 -8.39 6.43
N LEU A 188 -1.84 -9.71 6.53
CA LEU A 188 -2.79 -10.38 7.42
C LEU A 188 -2.50 -10.07 8.88
N ALA A 189 -1.25 -10.24 9.33
CA ALA A 189 -0.85 -9.92 10.70
C ALA A 189 -1.15 -8.45 11.03
N GLY A 190 -0.83 -7.52 10.12
CA GLY A 190 -1.14 -6.09 10.31
C GLY A 190 -2.64 -5.81 10.43
N TYR A 191 -3.47 -6.54 9.69
CA TYR A 191 -4.93 -6.45 9.79
C TYR A 191 -5.42 -6.98 11.14
N VAL A 192 -5.05 -8.22 11.51
CA VAL A 192 -5.49 -8.87 12.75
C VAL A 192 -5.06 -8.08 13.98
N LEU A 193 -3.83 -7.53 13.97
CA LEU A 193 -3.37 -6.62 15.03
C LEU A 193 -4.25 -5.35 15.15
N GLY A 194 -4.99 -4.99 14.09
CA GLY A 194 -5.92 -3.86 14.06
C GLY A 194 -7.31 -4.18 14.58
N VAL A 195 -7.70 -5.45 14.59
CA VAL A 195 -9.01 -5.91 15.06
C VAL A 195 -9.00 -5.94 16.60
N GLU A 196 -10.07 -5.43 17.22
CA GLU A 196 -10.16 -5.38 18.70
C GLU A 196 -10.29 -6.79 19.29
N THR A 197 -11.13 -7.62 18.68
CA THR A 197 -11.43 -8.98 19.15
C THR A 197 -11.36 -9.94 17.97
N PRO A 198 -10.15 -10.30 17.50
CA PRO A 198 -10.02 -11.25 16.40
C PRO A 198 -10.46 -12.66 16.84
N ARG A 199 -11.19 -13.34 15.98
CA ARG A 199 -11.66 -14.72 16.18
C ARG A 199 -11.09 -15.60 15.07
N ASP A 200 -11.83 -15.73 13.98
CA ASP A 200 -11.46 -16.55 12.83
C ASP A 200 -10.23 -16.02 12.08
N GLU A 201 -9.98 -14.70 12.20
CA GLU A 201 -8.88 -14.03 11.53
C GLU A 201 -7.50 -14.52 11.99
N ILE A 202 -7.38 -15.06 13.20
CA ILE A 202 -6.13 -15.68 13.67
C ILE A 202 -5.78 -16.91 12.80
N GLY A 203 -6.79 -17.71 12.45
CA GLY A 203 -6.65 -18.87 11.58
C GLY A 203 -6.17 -18.52 10.17
N TRP A 204 -6.43 -17.32 9.71
CA TRP A 204 -5.96 -16.84 8.39
C TRP A 204 -4.43 -16.80 8.28
N LEU A 205 -3.74 -16.49 9.37
CA LEU A 205 -2.28 -16.45 9.38
C LEU A 205 -1.69 -17.86 9.17
N ALA A 206 -2.23 -18.86 9.86
CA ALA A 206 -1.82 -20.23 9.69
C ALA A 206 -2.11 -20.74 8.25
N ALA A 207 -3.26 -20.39 7.68
CA ALA A 207 -3.60 -20.74 6.30
C ALA A 207 -2.64 -20.08 5.29
N SER A 208 -2.34 -18.80 5.46
CA SER A 208 -1.38 -18.07 4.62
C SER A 208 0.04 -18.63 4.78
N ALA A 209 0.48 -18.99 5.99
CA ALA A 209 1.79 -19.57 6.24
C ALA A 209 1.94 -20.91 5.50
N ARG A 210 0.94 -21.81 5.61
CA ARG A 210 0.91 -23.07 4.84
C ARG A 210 0.94 -22.83 3.33
N ALA A 211 0.21 -21.87 2.83
CA ALA A 211 0.21 -21.53 1.41
C ALA A 211 1.56 -20.98 0.93
N VAL A 212 2.29 -20.24 1.77
CA VAL A 212 3.66 -19.82 1.48
C VAL A 212 4.56 -21.04 1.35
N LEU A 213 4.57 -21.94 2.34
CA LEU A 213 5.40 -23.15 2.34
C LEU A 213 5.09 -24.07 1.16
N ALA A 214 3.83 -24.21 0.80
CA ALA A 214 3.43 -25.00 -0.37
C ALA A 214 4.02 -24.48 -1.68
N ARG A 215 4.27 -23.16 -1.78
CA ARG A 215 4.85 -22.52 -2.99
C ARG A 215 6.38 -22.47 -2.97
N THR A 216 6.97 -22.26 -1.79
CA THR A 216 8.43 -22.05 -1.66
C THR A 216 9.20 -23.31 -1.27
N GLY A 217 8.51 -24.36 -0.87
CA GLY A 217 9.09 -25.56 -0.29
C GLY A 217 9.31 -25.43 1.22
N PRO A 218 9.85 -26.50 1.85
CA PRO A 218 10.13 -26.54 3.27
C PRO A 218 11.16 -25.47 3.66
N LEU A 219 11.13 -25.07 4.93
CA LEU A 219 12.12 -24.14 5.45
C LEU A 219 13.52 -24.81 5.43
N PRO A 220 14.56 -24.07 5.00
CA PRO A 220 15.94 -24.59 4.99
C PRO A 220 16.56 -24.56 6.41
N LEU A 221 15.81 -25.05 7.41
CA LEU A 221 16.19 -25.07 8.81
C LEU A 221 16.19 -26.51 9.31
N THR A 222 17.23 -26.89 10.03
CA THR A 222 17.39 -28.22 10.63
C THR A 222 17.66 -28.10 12.12
N GLY A 223 17.18 -29.07 12.91
CA GLY A 223 17.33 -29.07 14.34
C GLY A 223 16.38 -28.12 15.07
N ARG A 224 16.68 -27.84 16.33
CA ARG A 224 15.86 -26.99 17.19
C ARG A 224 16.06 -25.52 16.86
N VAL A 225 14.98 -24.82 16.65
CA VAL A 225 14.93 -23.38 16.28
C VAL A 225 14.27 -22.58 17.40
N ALA A 226 14.95 -21.54 17.85
CA ALA A 226 14.40 -20.56 18.77
C ALA A 226 14.32 -19.20 18.07
N ALA A 227 13.14 -18.56 18.08
CA ALA A 227 12.99 -17.20 17.59
C ALA A 227 12.77 -16.23 18.76
N VAL A 228 13.59 -15.18 18.82
CA VAL A 228 13.39 -14.07 19.75
C VAL A 228 12.66 -12.96 18.99
N LEU A 229 11.49 -12.61 19.45
CA LEU A 229 10.55 -11.72 18.75
C LEU A 229 10.25 -10.50 19.60
N ASP A 230 10.29 -9.33 18.97
CA ASP A 230 10.07 -8.07 19.66
C ASP A 230 8.59 -7.65 19.62
N ASN A 231 7.96 -7.56 20.80
CA ASN A 231 6.67 -6.93 21.01
C ASN A 231 6.77 -5.74 22.00
N SER A 232 7.93 -5.11 22.10
CA SER A 232 8.08 -3.86 22.84
C SER A 232 7.27 -2.72 22.23
N PHE A 233 7.13 -1.61 22.95
CA PHE A 233 6.35 -0.46 22.48
C PHE A 233 6.88 0.13 21.16
N SER A 234 8.19 0.04 20.90
CA SER A 234 8.81 0.45 19.61
C SER A 234 8.29 -0.35 18.43
N SER A 235 7.84 -1.60 18.64
CA SER A 235 7.24 -2.44 17.60
C SER A 235 5.87 -1.94 17.10
N SER A 236 5.29 -0.91 17.78
CA SER A 236 4.10 -0.18 17.30
C SER A 236 4.32 0.45 15.93
N GLY A 237 5.58 0.71 15.56
CA GLY A 237 5.94 1.30 14.29
C GLY A 237 5.61 2.80 14.20
N SER A 238 5.79 3.36 13.02
CA SER A 238 5.49 4.77 12.74
C SER A 238 4.01 4.98 12.46
N ARG A 239 3.57 6.27 12.48
CA ARG A 239 2.20 6.66 12.13
C ARG A 239 1.76 6.14 10.74
N GLU A 240 2.67 6.02 9.79
CA GLU A 240 2.38 5.52 8.44
C GLU A 240 2.49 3.99 8.32
N LYS A 241 3.35 3.38 9.12
CA LYS A 241 3.61 1.92 9.15
C LYS A 241 3.23 1.35 10.52
N ARG A 242 2.05 1.74 10.99
CA ARG A 242 1.54 1.33 12.28
C ARG A 242 1.57 -0.19 12.44
N ARG A 243 2.16 -0.67 13.53
CA ARG A 243 2.29 -2.10 13.89
C ARG A 243 3.04 -2.96 12.87
N ARG A 244 3.71 -2.37 11.88
CA ARG A 244 4.38 -3.16 10.85
C ARG A 244 5.54 -4.02 11.39
N PRO A 245 6.44 -3.54 12.27
CA PRO A 245 7.47 -4.38 12.85
C PRO A 245 6.88 -5.58 13.59
N LEU A 246 5.86 -5.37 14.42
CA LEU A 246 5.17 -6.44 15.11
C LEU A 246 4.45 -7.41 14.15
N ALA A 247 3.86 -6.90 13.07
CA ALA A 247 3.23 -7.74 12.05
C ALA A 247 4.25 -8.62 11.30
N VAL A 248 5.46 -8.12 11.09
CA VAL A 248 6.56 -8.92 10.50
C VAL A 248 6.98 -10.00 11.48
N ALA A 249 7.25 -9.64 12.75
CA ALA A 249 7.66 -10.60 13.78
C ALA A 249 6.61 -11.71 13.95
N TRP A 250 5.34 -11.34 14.03
CA TRP A 250 4.26 -12.34 14.15
C TRP A 250 4.08 -13.18 12.87
N GLY A 251 4.23 -12.59 11.69
CA GLY A 251 4.23 -13.34 10.44
C GLY A 251 5.35 -14.37 10.35
N VAL A 252 6.56 -14.02 10.84
CA VAL A 252 7.68 -14.97 10.94
C VAL A 252 7.36 -16.09 11.93
N ASP A 253 6.84 -15.78 13.11
CA ASP A 253 6.39 -16.78 14.10
C ASP A 253 5.42 -17.80 13.46
N GLN A 254 4.39 -17.31 12.77
CA GLN A 254 3.39 -18.16 12.13
C GLN A 254 3.98 -19.02 10.99
N LEU A 255 4.94 -18.48 10.25
CA LEU A 255 5.64 -19.25 9.21
C LEU A 255 6.49 -20.38 9.82
N LEU A 256 7.23 -20.10 10.90
CA LEU A 256 8.05 -21.07 11.59
C LEU A 256 7.19 -22.16 12.24
N ARG A 257 6.07 -21.81 12.88
CA ARG A 257 5.09 -22.78 13.42
C ARG A 257 4.46 -23.66 12.35
N ALA A 258 4.23 -23.13 11.15
CA ALA A 258 3.66 -23.92 10.07
C ALA A 258 4.68 -24.85 9.39
N GLY A 259 5.98 -24.54 9.47
CA GLY A 259 7.05 -25.28 8.80
C GLY A 259 7.89 -26.18 9.69
N LEU A 260 7.76 -26.09 11.00
CA LEU A 260 8.50 -26.87 12.00
C LEU A 260 7.53 -27.57 12.95
N THR A 261 7.99 -28.64 13.60
CA THR A 261 7.19 -29.30 14.63
C THR A 261 7.22 -28.50 15.94
N ASP A 262 6.22 -28.67 16.78
CA ASP A 262 6.17 -28.06 18.12
C ASP A 262 7.34 -28.43 19.02
N HIS A 263 8.00 -29.56 18.73
CA HIS A 263 9.21 -29.99 19.42
C HIS A 263 10.45 -29.22 18.98
N ASP A 264 10.50 -28.83 17.72
CA ASP A 264 11.66 -28.20 17.08
C ASP A 264 11.61 -26.68 17.08
N TYR A 265 10.46 -26.07 17.38
CA TYR A 265 10.30 -24.63 17.37
C TYR A 265 9.83 -24.06 18.71
N ARG A 266 10.50 -22.97 19.14
CA ARG A 266 10.09 -22.16 20.29
C ARG A 266 10.15 -20.68 19.96
N ALA A 267 9.07 -19.96 20.27
CA ALA A 267 9.02 -18.50 20.18
C ALA A 267 9.24 -17.88 21.57
N PHE A 268 10.10 -16.88 21.66
CA PHE A 268 10.33 -16.06 22.84
C PHE A 268 9.98 -14.60 22.49
N TRP A 269 8.94 -14.09 23.12
CA TRP A 269 8.57 -12.69 22.97
C TRP A 269 9.25 -11.86 24.06
N THR A 270 9.70 -10.63 23.71
CA THR A 270 10.33 -9.72 24.69
C THR A 270 9.41 -9.37 25.88
N HIS A 271 8.10 -9.47 25.65
CA HIS A 271 7.11 -9.40 26.75
C HIS A 271 6.18 -10.60 26.68
N PRO A 272 5.70 -11.11 27.83
CA PRO A 272 4.88 -12.31 27.91
C PRO A 272 3.69 -12.25 26.94
N THR A 273 3.60 -13.28 26.10
CA THR A 273 2.50 -13.51 25.15
C THR A 273 2.22 -15.00 25.19
N ALA A 274 0.98 -15.38 25.52
CA ALA A 274 0.61 -16.79 25.53
C ALA A 274 0.60 -17.38 24.11
N ASP A 275 0.82 -18.69 24.03
CA ASP A 275 0.75 -19.40 22.76
C ASP A 275 -0.66 -19.25 22.15
N GLY A 276 -0.72 -18.86 20.87
CA GLY A 276 -1.97 -18.58 20.18
C GLY A 276 -2.60 -17.20 20.47
N GLU A 277 -2.04 -16.42 21.39
CA GLU A 277 -2.51 -15.07 21.67
C GLU A 277 -1.98 -14.08 20.62
N VAL A 278 -2.80 -13.07 20.33
CA VAL A 278 -2.39 -11.96 19.46
C VAL A 278 -1.36 -11.08 20.19
N PRO A 279 -0.12 -10.97 19.67
CA PRO A 279 0.89 -10.17 20.32
C PRO A 279 0.49 -8.70 20.35
N ARG A 280 0.73 -8.03 21.48
CA ARG A 280 0.43 -6.60 21.66
C ARG A 280 1.70 -5.86 22.05
N PRO A 281 1.88 -4.61 21.57
CA PRO A 281 3.03 -3.80 22.01
C PRO A 281 2.93 -3.54 23.51
N ARG A 282 3.99 -3.86 24.26
CA ARG A 282 4.07 -3.68 25.71
C ARG A 282 5.45 -3.17 26.10
N GLY A 283 5.53 -2.29 27.12
CA GLY A 283 6.75 -1.90 27.80
C GLY A 283 7.89 -1.40 26.90
N GLN A 284 9.08 -1.25 27.50
CA GLN A 284 10.34 -0.99 26.78
C GLN A 284 11.07 -2.30 26.52
N THR A 285 11.89 -2.34 25.47
CA THR A 285 12.77 -3.49 25.21
C THR A 285 13.83 -3.53 26.30
N ASN A 286 13.67 -4.39 27.29
CA ASN A 286 14.71 -4.76 28.23
C ASN A 286 15.37 -6.00 27.68
N LEU A 287 16.51 -5.83 27.05
CA LEU A 287 17.42 -6.91 26.66
C LEU A 287 18.38 -7.22 27.80
#